data_5fa1992309b88fa04d3a1637ec66839d
#
_entry.id   5fa1992309b88fa04d3a1637ec66839d
#
_cell.length_a   1.000
_cell.length_b   1.000
_cell.length_c   1.000
_cell.angle_alpha   90.00
_cell.angle_beta   90.00
_cell.angle_gamma   90.00
#
_symmetry.space_group_name_H-M   'P 1'
#
loop_
_entity.id
_entity.type
_entity.pdbx_description
1 polymer ?
#
loop_
_entity_poly.entity_id
_entity_poly.type
_entity_poly.pdbx_seq_one_letter_code
_entity_poly.pdbx_strand_id
1 'polypeptide(L)'
;MLFQIKNGSLELGANLILKRIDFEIKEGEKIAIVGRNGTGKTSLLKAICGEYQISSNGEDTQVIKSGKIKIGYLNQNAFSSLQRTVNQEMYEVFAPLLAKKAKIDELILKIEESSEIKDIEALTRLQEEFDLEGGYFYEKDYNLFMQKFGFSLDDKEKCLLEFSGGELTKLAFIKLLLEKPDILLLDEPTNHLDIRTVEWLEEYLKEYRGSVVVVSHDRMFIDKIADTVYEIEYGETVKYSGNYSYFVKEKELNHERTEKAYKAQQAEIARLQALIDRFRETPTKVAMTESKMKQIEKMVKIDEPRPFDLKTFHAEFTPSRSSGKEVLTLNGLTVGYDKPLANLSFKLMRGDRVGIIGPNGIGKSTLVKTLVSQIQPLGGSFFVGYNVDTGYYDQQMIKYESNKNVLNDFWDEFPSLSETKARGALGAFMFTKDDVFKDVSVLSGGERVRLALCKIFERKPNLLILDEPTNHMDMLGKETLEKMLDSYEGSLLFVSHDRYFVKKIAKSLIVFDESGAKYYDLTYDEYMERVKNQPLPQEKPQKETENAPTRAKESYIAGKERSRLERRLLKLGELIKERENELDSKQRELQSPENATDYVLLCSLQNQIDEIELTLIDLMQEMEDIENTLKN
;
A
#
# COMPACT_ATOMS: atom_id res chain seq x y z
N MET A 1 -24.28 -2.20 -11.04
CA MET A 1 -23.46 -0.98 -11.12
C MET A 1 -23.94 -0.02 -10.06
N LEU A 2 -23.07 0.42 -9.16
CA LEU A 2 -23.45 1.33 -8.07
C LEU A 2 -23.26 2.80 -8.47
N PHE A 3 -22.14 3.11 -9.12
CA PHE A 3 -21.78 4.47 -9.51
C PHE A 3 -21.04 4.49 -10.84
N GLN A 4 -21.30 5.49 -11.70
CA GLN A 4 -20.60 5.66 -12.96
C GLN A 4 -20.49 7.15 -13.33
N ILE A 5 -19.30 7.52 -13.79
CA ILE A 5 -19.04 8.78 -14.50
C ILE A 5 -18.57 8.40 -15.90
N LYS A 6 -19.21 8.97 -16.93
CA LYS A 6 -18.82 8.80 -18.32
C LYS A 6 -18.55 10.17 -18.92
N ASN A 7 -17.36 10.35 -19.49
CA ASN A 7 -16.91 11.59 -20.13
C ASN A 7 -17.11 12.86 -19.26
N GLY A 8 -16.86 12.75 -17.95
CA GLY A 8 -16.95 13.88 -17.02
C GLY A 8 -15.67 14.71 -17.01
N SER A 9 -15.76 15.96 -16.52
CA SER A 9 -14.59 16.80 -16.19
C SER A 9 -14.73 17.36 -14.79
N LEU A 10 -13.59 17.71 -14.18
CA LEU A 10 -13.55 18.29 -12.84
C LEU A 10 -12.76 19.58 -12.84
N GLU A 11 -13.43 20.66 -12.46
CA GLU A 11 -12.86 21.99 -12.35
C GLU A 11 -12.93 22.51 -10.91
N LEU A 12 -11.85 23.10 -10.43
CA LEU A 12 -11.80 23.75 -9.13
C LEU A 12 -11.44 25.23 -9.32
N GLY A 13 -12.43 26.10 -9.21
CA GLY A 13 -12.30 27.49 -9.58
C GLY A 13 -12.05 27.65 -11.08
N ALA A 14 -10.93 28.28 -11.46
CA ALA A 14 -10.51 28.45 -12.85
C ALA A 14 -9.61 27.33 -13.37
N ASN A 15 -9.25 26.36 -12.54
CA ASN A 15 -8.29 25.31 -12.88
C ASN A 15 -9.01 24.01 -13.25
N LEU A 16 -8.79 23.52 -14.47
CA LEU A 16 -9.22 22.21 -14.93
C LEU A 16 -8.28 21.15 -14.36
N ILE A 17 -8.77 20.36 -13.41
CA ILE A 17 -8.00 19.30 -12.72
C ILE A 17 -8.04 18.00 -13.52
N LEU A 18 -9.26 17.55 -13.89
CA LEU A 18 -9.45 16.35 -14.70
C LEU A 18 -10.23 16.72 -15.96
N LYS A 19 -9.63 16.40 -17.12
CA LYS A 19 -10.19 16.74 -18.44
C LYS A 19 -11.23 15.73 -18.88
N ARG A 20 -10.96 14.45 -18.58
CA ARG A 20 -11.83 13.35 -18.97
C ARG A 20 -11.83 12.28 -17.87
N ILE A 21 -13.01 12.05 -17.32
CA ILE A 21 -13.26 11.05 -16.29
C ILE A 21 -14.18 9.99 -16.88
N ASP A 22 -13.64 8.79 -17.05
CA ASP A 22 -14.40 7.57 -17.31
C ASP A 22 -14.17 6.64 -16.12
N PHE A 23 -15.14 6.54 -15.20
CA PHE A 23 -14.98 5.83 -13.94
C PHE A 23 -16.26 5.07 -13.58
N GLU A 24 -16.14 3.81 -13.17
CA GLU A 24 -17.26 2.98 -12.77
C GLU A 24 -16.96 2.18 -11.51
N ILE A 25 -17.99 1.98 -10.68
CA ILE A 25 -17.94 1.14 -9.48
C ILE A 25 -19.04 0.09 -9.59
N LYS A 26 -18.64 -1.18 -9.57
CA LYS A 26 -19.54 -2.33 -9.52
C LYS A 26 -19.67 -2.80 -8.08
N GLU A 27 -20.73 -3.55 -7.78
CA GLU A 27 -20.96 -4.11 -6.44
C GLU A 27 -19.83 -5.06 -6.04
N GLY A 28 -19.29 -4.86 -4.83
CA GLY A 28 -18.20 -5.66 -4.27
C GLY A 28 -16.81 -5.42 -4.89
N GLU A 29 -16.69 -4.56 -5.91
CA GLU A 29 -15.42 -4.30 -6.61
C GLU A 29 -14.43 -3.56 -5.71
N LYS A 30 -13.14 -3.94 -5.77
CA LYS A 30 -12.05 -3.31 -5.05
C LYS A 30 -11.19 -2.53 -6.05
N ILE A 31 -11.25 -1.22 -5.98
CA ILE A 31 -10.66 -0.30 -6.94
C ILE A 31 -9.52 0.46 -6.29
N ALA A 32 -8.36 0.50 -6.94
CA ALA A 32 -7.28 1.42 -6.58
C ALA A 32 -7.21 2.57 -7.58
N ILE A 33 -7.01 3.79 -7.09
CA ILE A 33 -6.72 4.97 -7.90
C ILE A 33 -5.25 5.32 -7.71
N VAL A 34 -4.49 5.32 -8.79
CA VAL A 34 -3.06 5.61 -8.80
C VAL A 34 -2.75 6.83 -9.68
N GLY A 35 -1.61 7.47 -9.44
CA GLY A 35 -1.16 8.65 -10.17
C GLY A 35 -0.22 9.50 -9.34
N ARG A 36 0.43 10.49 -9.95
CA ARG A 36 1.35 11.42 -9.27
C ARG A 36 0.64 12.27 -8.22
N ASN A 37 1.39 12.89 -7.32
CA ASN A 37 0.84 13.89 -6.43
C ASN A 37 0.33 15.10 -7.24
N GLY A 38 -0.85 15.61 -6.85
CA GLY A 38 -1.48 16.75 -7.53
C GLY A 38 -2.25 16.40 -8.82
N THR A 39 -2.35 15.13 -9.23
CA THR A 39 -3.12 14.74 -10.44
C THR A 39 -4.64 14.72 -10.25
N GLY A 40 -5.15 14.97 -9.03
CA GLY A 40 -6.59 15.02 -8.77
C GLY A 40 -7.18 13.74 -8.17
N LYS A 41 -6.37 12.81 -7.61
CA LYS A 41 -6.87 11.57 -6.96
C LYS A 41 -7.88 11.85 -5.85
N THR A 42 -7.50 12.66 -4.86
CA THR A 42 -8.37 13.12 -3.78
C THR A 42 -9.59 13.90 -4.31
N SER A 43 -9.39 14.71 -5.36
CA SER A 43 -10.48 15.48 -5.96
C SER A 43 -11.52 14.55 -6.64
N LEU A 44 -11.07 13.45 -7.25
CA LEU A 44 -11.98 12.44 -7.80
C LEU A 44 -12.77 11.74 -6.68
N LEU A 45 -12.14 11.35 -5.56
CA LEU A 45 -12.86 10.79 -4.40
C LEU A 45 -13.92 11.74 -3.87
N LYS A 46 -13.60 13.04 -3.74
CA LYS A 46 -14.54 14.08 -3.31
C LYS A 46 -15.68 14.28 -4.30
N ALA A 47 -15.42 14.15 -5.60
CA ALA A 47 -16.46 14.20 -6.63
C ALA A 47 -17.40 12.98 -6.55
N ILE A 48 -16.88 11.78 -6.25
CA ILE A 48 -17.69 10.57 -6.04
C ILE A 48 -18.54 10.72 -4.77
N CYS A 49 -17.99 11.31 -3.70
CA CYS A 49 -18.72 11.62 -2.47
C CYS A 49 -19.82 12.67 -2.67
N GLY A 50 -19.69 13.51 -3.70
CA GLY A 50 -20.62 14.62 -3.99
C GLY A 50 -20.22 15.96 -3.39
N GLU A 51 -19.01 16.07 -2.83
CA GLU A 51 -18.46 17.35 -2.36
C GLU A 51 -18.09 18.27 -3.52
N TYR A 52 -17.64 17.70 -4.66
CA TYR A 52 -17.33 18.44 -5.87
C TYR A 52 -18.30 18.08 -6.98
N GLN A 53 -18.69 19.09 -7.76
CA GLN A 53 -19.56 18.88 -8.92
C GLN A 53 -18.74 18.45 -10.13
N ILE A 54 -19.25 17.44 -10.83
CA ILE A 54 -18.68 16.98 -12.10
C ILE A 54 -19.28 17.85 -13.19
N SER A 55 -18.42 18.52 -13.95
CA SER A 55 -18.79 19.36 -15.07
C SER A 55 -19.01 18.51 -16.33
N SER A 56 -19.88 19.00 -17.23
CA SER A 56 -20.14 18.35 -18.50
C SER A 56 -18.99 18.62 -19.48
N ASN A 57 -18.49 17.54 -20.08
CA ASN A 57 -17.47 17.61 -21.14
C ASN A 57 -18.11 17.37 -22.54
N GLY A 58 -19.33 17.91 -22.75
CA GLY A 58 -20.12 17.75 -23.95
C GLY A 58 -21.45 17.03 -23.73
N GLU A 59 -22.17 16.74 -24.82
CA GLU A 59 -23.52 16.15 -24.77
C GLU A 59 -23.57 14.71 -24.21
N ASP A 60 -22.44 13.99 -24.21
CA ASP A 60 -22.34 12.58 -23.79
C ASP A 60 -21.97 12.39 -22.31
N THR A 61 -21.89 13.46 -21.51
CA THR A 61 -21.55 13.33 -20.09
C THR A 61 -22.69 12.73 -19.29
N GLN A 62 -22.43 11.65 -18.58
CA GLN A 62 -23.39 10.97 -17.72
C GLN A 62 -22.80 10.68 -16.35
N VAL A 63 -23.54 11.03 -15.29
CA VAL A 63 -23.26 10.61 -13.92
C VAL A 63 -24.44 9.78 -13.45
N ILE A 64 -24.20 8.50 -13.20
CA ILE A 64 -25.25 7.56 -12.79
C ILE A 64 -24.94 7.09 -11.38
N LYS A 65 -25.92 7.22 -10.48
CA LYS A 65 -25.89 6.69 -9.12
C LYS A 65 -27.10 5.79 -8.92
N SER A 66 -26.90 4.54 -8.55
CA SER A 66 -27.98 3.58 -8.35
C SER A 66 -28.67 3.81 -7.00
N GLY A 67 -29.96 4.14 -7.00
CA GLY A 67 -30.79 4.20 -5.78
C GLY A 67 -30.24 5.02 -4.61
N LYS A 68 -30.57 4.57 -3.40
CA LYS A 68 -30.07 5.16 -2.13
C LYS A 68 -28.82 4.42 -1.67
N ILE A 69 -27.67 4.72 -2.26
CA ILE A 69 -26.38 4.15 -1.88
C ILE A 69 -25.75 5.00 -0.78
N LYS A 70 -25.28 4.36 0.29
CA LYS A 70 -24.50 4.97 1.33
C LYS A 70 -23.03 4.99 0.91
N ILE A 71 -22.46 6.19 0.74
CA ILE A 71 -21.04 6.40 0.44
C ILE A 71 -20.38 6.89 1.71
N GLY A 72 -19.35 6.18 2.17
CA GLY A 72 -18.52 6.57 3.30
C GLY A 72 -17.18 7.12 2.81
N TYR A 73 -16.80 8.29 3.29
CA TYR A 73 -15.53 8.94 3.01
C TYR A 73 -14.89 9.45 4.30
N LEU A 74 -13.60 9.19 4.46
CA LEU A 74 -12.86 9.66 5.64
C LEU A 74 -12.63 11.16 5.52
N ASN A 75 -13.43 11.94 6.27
CA ASN A 75 -13.29 13.40 6.32
C ASN A 75 -12.44 13.84 7.52
N GLN A 76 -11.68 14.93 7.36
CA GLN A 76 -10.90 15.53 8.45
C GLN A 76 -11.79 16.05 9.59
N ASN A 77 -13.06 16.34 9.33
CA ASN A 77 -14.07 16.75 10.29
C ASN A 77 -15.08 15.63 10.58
N ALA A 78 -14.59 14.42 10.89
CA ALA A 78 -15.43 13.24 11.12
C ALA A 78 -16.24 13.30 12.43
N PHE A 79 -15.92 14.20 13.35
CA PHE A 79 -16.54 14.31 14.67
C PHE A 79 -17.41 15.55 14.78
N SER A 80 -18.58 15.38 15.40
CA SER A 80 -19.55 16.48 15.64
C SER A 80 -19.02 17.49 16.67
N SER A 81 -18.29 17.03 17.68
CA SER A 81 -17.63 17.86 18.68
C SER A 81 -16.46 17.13 19.33
N LEU A 82 -15.33 17.81 19.48
CA LEU A 82 -14.16 17.26 20.18
C LEU A 82 -14.34 17.17 21.71
N GLN A 83 -15.39 17.77 22.27
CA GLN A 83 -15.69 17.72 23.72
C GLN A 83 -16.42 16.42 24.12
N ARG A 84 -16.84 15.60 23.17
CA ARG A 84 -17.53 14.33 23.42
C ARG A 84 -16.52 13.22 23.68
N THR A 85 -16.97 12.17 24.38
CA THR A 85 -16.17 10.96 24.55
C THR A 85 -16.17 10.13 23.27
N VAL A 86 -15.14 9.28 23.10
CA VAL A 86 -15.07 8.33 21.98
C VAL A 86 -16.34 7.49 21.92
N ASN A 87 -16.80 7.02 23.07
CA ASN A 87 -18.00 6.20 23.18
C ASN A 87 -19.25 6.92 22.66
N GLN A 88 -19.46 8.19 23.05
CA GLN A 88 -20.59 8.99 22.58
C GLN A 88 -20.62 9.16 21.06
N GLU A 89 -19.47 9.36 20.43
CA GLU A 89 -19.37 9.51 18.97
C GLU A 89 -19.58 8.18 18.23
N MET A 90 -19.04 7.08 18.77
CA MET A 90 -19.21 5.77 18.13
C MET A 90 -20.65 5.24 18.27
N TYR A 91 -21.32 5.52 19.40
CA TYR A 91 -22.71 5.12 19.58
C TYR A 91 -23.70 5.88 18.67
N GLU A 92 -23.34 7.03 18.14
CA GLU A 92 -24.15 7.68 17.08
C GLU A 92 -24.28 6.82 15.82
N VAL A 93 -23.23 6.09 15.46
CA VAL A 93 -23.27 5.16 14.32
C VAL A 93 -24.30 4.07 14.57
N PHE A 94 -24.44 3.63 15.81
CA PHE A 94 -25.36 2.56 16.20
C PHE A 94 -26.76 3.05 16.56
N ALA A 95 -27.03 4.36 16.54
CA ALA A 95 -28.33 4.90 16.89
C ALA A 95 -29.51 4.25 16.14
N PRO A 96 -29.44 3.96 14.82
CA PRO A 96 -30.51 3.23 14.12
C PRO A 96 -30.69 1.79 14.63
N LEU A 97 -29.59 1.08 14.92
CA LEU A 97 -29.63 -0.29 15.49
C LEU A 97 -30.21 -0.30 16.90
N LEU A 98 -29.78 0.66 17.74
CA LEU A 98 -30.30 0.80 19.10
C LEU A 98 -31.79 1.15 19.14
N ALA A 99 -32.25 1.98 18.20
CA ALA A 99 -33.67 2.27 18.03
C ALA A 99 -34.48 1.03 17.62
N LYS A 100 -33.92 0.15 16.75
CA LYS A 100 -34.54 -1.13 16.41
C LYS A 100 -34.57 -2.08 17.62
N LYS A 101 -33.46 -2.15 18.39
CA LYS A 101 -33.39 -2.95 19.61
C LYS A 101 -34.45 -2.51 20.63
N ALA A 102 -34.59 -1.22 20.87
CA ALA A 102 -35.64 -0.70 21.76
C ALA A 102 -37.05 -1.08 21.30
N LYS A 103 -37.33 -1.09 19.99
CA LYS A 103 -38.61 -1.54 19.45
C LYS A 103 -38.81 -3.05 19.60
N ILE A 104 -37.75 -3.84 19.44
CA ILE A 104 -37.77 -5.30 19.70
C ILE A 104 -38.14 -5.54 21.16
N ASP A 105 -37.48 -4.85 22.11
CA ASP A 105 -37.75 -4.98 23.52
C ASP A 105 -39.20 -4.54 23.89
N GLU A 106 -39.70 -3.47 23.28
CA GLU A 106 -41.12 -3.02 23.44
C GLU A 106 -42.12 -4.06 22.90
N LEU A 107 -41.84 -4.65 21.72
CA LEU A 107 -42.70 -5.70 21.16
C LEU A 107 -42.72 -6.98 22.02
N ILE A 108 -41.56 -7.35 22.58
CA ILE A 108 -41.47 -8.51 23.50
C ILE A 108 -42.41 -8.28 24.70
N LEU A 109 -42.33 -7.10 25.34
CA LEU A 109 -43.21 -6.77 26.49
C LEU A 109 -44.69 -6.77 26.10
N LYS A 110 -45.05 -6.23 24.91
CA LYS A 110 -46.44 -6.26 24.41
C LYS A 110 -46.95 -7.68 24.15
N ILE A 111 -46.11 -8.58 23.62
CA ILE A 111 -46.48 -9.96 23.35
C ILE A 111 -46.67 -10.73 24.64
N GLU A 112 -45.92 -10.42 25.69
CA GLU A 112 -46.14 -11.00 27.04
C GLU A 112 -47.52 -10.63 27.63
N GLU A 113 -48.02 -9.40 27.27
CA GLU A 113 -49.31 -8.94 27.75
C GLU A 113 -50.51 -9.37 26.88
N SER A 114 -50.38 -9.38 25.53
CA SER A 114 -51.54 -9.51 24.63
C SER A 114 -51.49 -10.70 23.66
N SER A 115 -50.33 -11.30 23.40
CA SER A 115 -50.10 -12.46 22.51
C SER A 115 -50.75 -12.32 21.09
N GLU A 116 -50.81 -11.12 20.55
CA GLU A 116 -51.38 -10.90 19.20
C GLU A 116 -50.46 -11.44 18.11
N ILE A 117 -51.01 -12.21 17.13
CA ILE A 117 -50.23 -12.79 16.02
C ILE A 117 -49.51 -11.72 15.21
N LYS A 118 -50.11 -10.53 15.02
CA LYS A 118 -49.50 -9.40 14.29
C LYS A 118 -48.22 -8.89 14.95
N ASP A 119 -48.17 -8.86 16.29
CA ASP A 119 -47.00 -8.38 17.03
C ASP A 119 -45.88 -9.43 16.97
N ILE A 120 -46.21 -10.72 16.93
CA ILE A 120 -45.23 -11.81 16.72
C ILE A 120 -44.60 -11.73 15.33
N GLU A 121 -45.41 -11.53 14.28
CA GLU A 121 -44.91 -11.35 12.92
C GLU A 121 -44.01 -10.11 12.80
N ALA A 122 -44.41 -8.99 13.42
CA ALA A 122 -43.63 -7.76 13.45
C ALA A 122 -42.31 -7.94 14.21
N LEU A 123 -42.30 -8.66 15.32
CA LEU A 123 -41.10 -8.99 16.10
C LEU A 123 -40.12 -9.83 15.27
N THR A 124 -40.63 -10.94 14.65
CA THR A 124 -39.80 -11.83 13.83
C THR A 124 -39.13 -11.05 12.70
N ARG A 125 -39.89 -10.24 11.97
CA ARG A 125 -39.33 -9.41 10.88
C ARG A 125 -38.29 -8.42 11.40
N LEU A 126 -38.56 -7.74 12.52
CA LEU A 126 -37.63 -6.75 13.07
C LEU A 126 -36.37 -7.39 13.64
N GLN A 127 -36.46 -8.62 14.19
CA GLN A 127 -35.31 -9.42 14.63
C GLN A 127 -34.45 -9.88 13.45
N GLU A 128 -35.07 -10.33 12.35
CA GLU A 128 -34.36 -10.67 11.12
C GLU A 128 -33.61 -9.45 10.53
N GLU A 129 -34.28 -8.29 10.47
CA GLU A 129 -33.63 -7.04 10.01
C GLU A 129 -32.46 -6.64 10.94
N PHE A 130 -32.63 -6.78 12.26
CA PHE A 130 -31.60 -6.45 13.25
C PHE A 130 -30.39 -7.39 13.15
N ASP A 131 -30.63 -8.70 12.92
CA ASP A 131 -29.55 -9.67 12.72
C ASP A 131 -28.80 -9.44 11.40
N LEU A 132 -29.50 -9.20 10.30
CA LEU A 132 -28.92 -8.89 8.99
C LEU A 132 -28.02 -7.65 9.03
N GLU A 133 -28.37 -6.64 9.84
CA GLU A 133 -27.58 -5.44 10.06
C GLU A 133 -26.43 -5.64 11.07
N GLY A 134 -26.28 -6.86 11.63
CA GLY A 134 -25.23 -7.19 12.60
C GLY A 134 -25.48 -6.67 14.00
N GLY A 135 -26.75 -6.45 14.36
CA GLY A 135 -27.18 -5.86 15.63
C GLY A 135 -26.74 -6.60 16.88
N TYR A 136 -26.43 -7.90 16.79
CA TYR A 136 -25.88 -8.67 17.92
C TYR A 136 -24.36 -8.57 18.06
N PHE A 137 -23.67 -8.06 17.05
CA PHE A 137 -22.20 -8.07 16.99
C PHE A 137 -21.56 -6.66 17.01
N TYR A 138 -22.33 -5.58 16.99
CA TYR A 138 -21.80 -4.23 16.88
C TYR A 138 -20.80 -3.85 17.99
N GLU A 139 -21.05 -4.27 19.23
CA GLU A 139 -20.13 -4.02 20.34
C GLU A 139 -18.83 -4.81 20.20
N LYS A 140 -18.92 -6.05 19.71
CA LYS A 140 -17.74 -6.88 19.43
C LYS A 140 -16.89 -6.28 18.33
N ASP A 141 -17.53 -5.85 17.23
CA ASP A 141 -16.84 -5.17 16.12
C ASP A 141 -16.16 -3.89 16.62
N TYR A 142 -16.86 -3.08 17.42
CA TYR A 142 -16.32 -1.86 18.00
C TYR A 142 -15.10 -2.14 18.89
N ASN A 143 -15.19 -3.09 19.79
CA ASN A 143 -14.08 -3.49 20.66
C ASN A 143 -12.88 -3.99 19.86
N LEU A 144 -13.14 -4.82 18.85
CA LEU A 144 -12.12 -5.36 17.96
C LEU A 144 -11.39 -4.24 17.21
N PHE A 145 -12.12 -3.29 16.62
CA PHE A 145 -11.51 -2.19 15.87
C PHE A 145 -10.67 -1.29 16.77
N MET A 146 -11.17 -0.95 17.96
CA MET A 146 -10.39 -0.19 18.94
C MET A 146 -9.04 -0.86 19.22
N GLN A 147 -9.04 -2.14 19.54
CA GLN A 147 -7.81 -2.90 19.82
C GLN A 147 -6.89 -2.99 18.61
N LYS A 148 -7.43 -3.25 17.41
CA LYS A 148 -6.63 -3.37 16.18
C LYS A 148 -5.96 -2.06 15.77
N PHE A 149 -6.57 -0.92 16.10
CA PHE A 149 -5.99 0.41 15.87
C PHE A 149 -5.09 0.90 17.02
N GLY A 150 -4.88 0.04 18.05
CA GLY A 150 -3.95 0.31 19.15
C GLY A 150 -4.55 1.10 20.31
N PHE A 151 -5.88 1.16 20.43
CA PHE A 151 -6.57 1.77 21.57
C PHE A 151 -6.92 0.73 22.63
N SER A 152 -6.84 1.14 23.88
CA SER A 152 -7.35 0.37 25.02
C SER A 152 -8.89 0.51 25.13
N LEU A 153 -9.53 -0.40 25.84
CA LEU A 153 -10.96 -0.27 26.09
C LEU A 153 -11.29 0.91 27.02
N ASP A 154 -10.33 1.33 27.85
CA ASP A 154 -10.48 2.49 28.75
C ASP A 154 -10.48 3.80 27.96
N ASP A 155 -9.87 3.85 26.77
CA ASP A 155 -9.85 5.03 25.91
C ASP A 155 -11.24 5.42 25.41
N LYS A 156 -12.23 4.54 25.48
CA LYS A 156 -13.62 4.82 25.10
C LYS A 156 -14.27 5.93 25.90
N GLU A 157 -13.92 6.04 27.18
CA GLU A 157 -14.46 7.05 28.08
C GLU A 157 -13.68 8.38 28.05
N LYS A 158 -12.55 8.42 27.34
CA LYS A 158 -11.77 9.62 27.16
C LYS A 158 -12.44 10.61 26.21
N CYS A 159 -12.23 11.90 26.48
CA CYS A 159 -12.66 12.98 25.60
C CYS A 159 -11.79 13.02 24.33
N LEU A 160 -12.39 13.28 23.16
CA LEU A 160 -11.66 13.37 21.89
C LEU A 160 -10.55 14.43 21.90
N LEU A 161 -10.68 15.49 22.73
CA LEU A 161 -9.63 16.50 22.92
C LEU A 161 -8.31 15.95 23.50
N GLU A 162 -8.35 14.81 24.16
CA GLU A 162 -7.18 14.20 24.79
C GLU A 162 -6.28 13.45 23.80
N PHE A 163 -6.79 13.22 22.57
CA PHE A 163 -6.08 12.47 21.55
C PHE A 163 -5.29 13.37 20.60
N SER A 164 -4.15 12.85 20.13
CA SER A 164 -3.37 13.50 19.09
C SER A 164 -4.10 13.49 17.74
N GLY A 165 -3.70 14.37 16.80
CA GLY A 165 -4.30 14.41 15.46
C GLY A 165 -4.25 13.08 14.71
N GLY A 166 -3.16 12.31 14.87
CA GLY A 166 -3.05 10.98 14.28
C GLY A 166 -4.00 9.95 14.89
N GLU A 167 -4.21 10.00 16.21
CA GLU A 167 -5.17 9.16 16.92
C GLU A 167 -6.60 9.52 16.56
N LEU A 168 -6.92 10.82 16.44
CA LEU A 168 -8.23 11.26 15.95
C LEU A 168 -8.52 10.74 14.55
N THR A 169 -7.53 10.73 13.64
CA THR A 169 -7.69 10.15 12.31
C THR A 169 -7.99 8.65 12.38
N LYS A 170 -7.33 7.91 13.28
CA LYS A 170 -7.60 6.48 13.51
C LYS A 170 -9.01 6.26 14.06
N LEU A 171 -9.46 7.07 15.02
CA LEU A 171 -10.82 7.00 15.58
C LEU A 171 -11.88 7.33 14.52
N ALA A 172 -11.63 8.34 13.67
CA ALA A 172 -12.50 8.67 12.54
C ALA A 172 -12.60 7.50 11.54
N PHE A 173 -11.49 6.81 11.33
CA PHE A 173 -11.47 5.63 10.47
C PHE A 173 -12.25 4.46 11.08
N ILE A 174 -12.11 4.20 12.37
CA ILE A 174 -12.93 3.22 13.10
C ILE A 174 -14.43 3.54 12.93
N LYS A 175 -14.83 4.82 13.15
CA LYS A 175 -16.20 5.27 12.96
C LYS A 175 -16.72 4.95 11.56
N LEU A 176 -15.94 5.27 10.53
CA LEU A 176 -16.26 4.98 9.14
C LEU A 176 -16.42 3.49 8.84
N LEU A 177 -15.53 2.63 9.37
CA LEU A 177 -15.63 1.18 9.19
C LEU A 177 -16.86 0.59 9.88
N LEU A 178 -17.22 1.12 11.06
CA LEU A 178 -18.43 0.70 11.80
C LEU A 178 -19.73 1.08 11.07
N GLU A 179 -19.70 2.14 10.27
CA GLU A 179 -20.84 2.56 9.45
C GLU A 179 -21.20 1.60 8.33
N LYS A 180 -20.27 0.75 7.90
CA LYS A 180 -20.42 -0.29 6.85
C LYS A 180 -21.11 0.26 5.58
N PRO A 181 -20.59 1.33 4.91
CA PRO A 181 -21.20 1.91 3.72
C PRO A 181 -21.18 0.96 2.52
N ASP A 182 -22.08 1.15 1.53
CA ASP A 182 -22.09 0.38 0.29
C ASP A 182 -20.84 0.65 -0.59
N ILE A 183 -20.36 1.91 -0.55
CA ILE A 183 -19.10 2.33 -1.18
C ILE A 183 -18.23 2.97 -0.11
N LEU A 184 -17.07 2.39 0.13
CA LEU A 184 -16.05 2.89 1.06
C LEU A 184 -14.95 3.59 0.27
N LEU A 185 -14.79 4.89 0.49
CA LEU A 185 -13.76 5.72 -0.14
C LEU A 185 -12.64 5.99 0.87
N LEU A 186 -11.42 5.57 0.55
CA LEU A 186 -10.26 5.69 1.41
C LEU A 186 -9.16 6.50 0.72
N ASP A 187 -8.74 7.58 1.35
CA ASP A 187 -7.62 8.41 0.89
C ASP A 187 -6.43 8.23 1.81
N GLU A 188 -5.38 7.57 1.29
CA GLU A 188 -4.15 7.24 2.02
C GLU A 188 -4.39 6.55 3.38
N PRO A 189 -5.17 5.44 3.42
CA PRO A 189 -5.57 4.82 4.69
C PRO A 189 -4.40 4.20 5.47
N THR A 190 -3.28 3.93 4.81
CA THR A 190 -2.09 3.34 5.43
C THR A 190 -1.21 4.36 6.15
N ASN A 191 -1.45 5.67 5.92
CA ASN A 191 -0.70 6.72 6.60
C ASN A 191 -0.97 6.67 8.10
N HIS A 192 0.07 6.78 8.90
CA HIS A 192 0.03 6.75 10.37
C HIS A 192 -0.39 5.41 10.99
N LEU A 193 -0.57 4.34 10.19
CA LEU A 193 -0.79 3.00 10.69
C LEU A 193 0.55 2.24 10.76
N ASP A 194 0.68 1.39 11.77
CA ASP A 194 1.80 0.46 11.83
C ASP A 194 1.57 -0.78 10.94
N ILE A 195 2.61 -1.55 10.71
CA ILE A 195 2.59 -2.70 9.80
C ILE A 195 1.50 -3.71 10.19
N ARG A 196 1.30 -3.99 11.49
CA ARG A 196 0.30 -4.96 11.96
C ARG A 196 -1.14 -4.49 11.71
N THR A 197 -1.39 -3.21 11.95
CA THR A 197 -2.69 -2.58 11.67
C THR A 197 -2.99 -2.58 10.17
N VAL A 198 -1.97 -2.30 9.33
CA VAL A 198 -2.13 -2.34 7.87
C VAL A 198 -2.43 -3.75 7.39
N GLU A 199 -1.73 -4.79 7.88
CA GLU A 199 -2.00 -6.19 7.52
C GLU A 199 -3.43 -6.62 7.89
N TRP A 200 -3.88 -6.26 9.08
CA TRP A 200 -5.26 -6.52 9.48
C TRP A 200 -6.27 -5.78 8.59
N LEU A 201 -5.98 -4.52 8.24
CA LEU A 201 -6.85 -3.74 7.35
C LEU A 201 -6.94 -4.35 5.95
N GLU A 202 -5.84 -4.89 5.42
CA GLU A 202 -5.83 -5.61 4.14
C GLU A 202 -6.79 -6.80 4.15
N GLU A 203 -6.73 -7.63 5.22
CA GLU A 203 -7.62 -8.78 5.39
C GLU A 203 -9.09 -8.33 5.51
N TYR A 204 -9.35 -7.33 6.33
CA TYR A 204 -10.68 -6.78 6.52
C TYR A 204 -11.29 -6.22 5.22
N LEU A 205 -10.52 -5.41 4.46
CA LEU A 205 -11.01 -4.81 3.22
C LEU A 205 -11.19 -5.83 2.10
N LYS A 206 -10.40 -6.90 2.09
CA LYS A 206 -10.57 -8.01 1.14
C LYS A 206 -11.89 -8.74 1.35
N GLU A 207 -12.29 -8.94 2.60
CA GLU A 207 -13.55 -9.59 2.99
C GLU A 207 -14.75 -8.63 3.02
N TYR A 208 -14.51 -7.33 2.88
CA TYR A 208 -15.56 -6.32 2.94
C TYR A 208 -16.60 -6.52 1.83
N ARG A 209 -17.88 -6.63 2.21
CA ARG A 209 -18.97 -6.93 1.26
C ARG A 209 -19.26 -5.77 0.28
N GLY A 210 -19.13 -4.52 0.74
CA GLY A 210 -19.30 -3.34 -0.10
C GLY A 210 -18.14 -3.14 -1.08
N SER A 211 -18.30 -2.16 -1.96
CA SER A 211 -17.23 -1.76 -2.88
C SER A 211 -16.24 -0.86 -2.15
N VAL A 212 -14.96 -0.98 -2.49
CA VAL A 212 -13.89 -0.16 -1.90
C VAL A 212 -13.18 0.59 -3.02
N VAL A 213 -13.01 1.89 -2.84
CA VAL A 213 -12.16 2.72 -3.70
C VAL A 213 -11.05 3.29 -2.83
N VAL A 214 -9.83 2.95 -3.15
CA VAL A 214 -8.66 3.37 -2.37
C VAL A 214 -7.68 4.19 -3.21
N VAL A 215 -7.23 5.30 -2.65
CA VAL A 215 -6.04 6.03 -3.08
C VAL A 215 -4.95 5.68 -2.09
N SER A 216 -3.84 5.10 -2.54
CA SER A 216 -2.70 4.84 -1.66
C SER A 216 -1.38 4.85 -2.42
N HIS A 217 -0.31 5.15 -1.71
CA HIS A 217 1.07 5.04 -2.16
C HIS A 217 1.77 3.79 -1.61
N ASP A 218 1.05 2.91 -0.91
CA ASP A 218 1.53 1.59 -0.48
C ASP A 218 1.21 0.55 -1.56
N ARG A 219 2.23 0.16 -2.33
CA ARG A 219 2.11 -0.80 -3.43
C ARG A 219 1.65 -2.17 -2.97
N MET A 220 2.16 -2.65 -1.82
CA MET A 220 1.77 -3.97 -1.29
C MET A 220 0.32 -3.99 -0.87
N PHE A 221 -0.15 -2.89 -0.27
CA PHE A 221 -1.53 -2.71 0.12
C PHE A 221 -2.47 -2.75 -1.09
N ILE A 222 -2.16 -1.96 -2.13
CA ILE A 222 -2.96 -1.93 -3.35
C ILE A 222 -2.95 -3.29 -4.04
N ASP A 223 -1.77 -3.92 -4.17
CA ASP A 223 -1.62 -5.19 -4.88
C ASP A 223 -2.41 -6.33 -4.25
N LYS A 224 -2.56 -6.31 -2.92
CA LYS A 224 -3.32 -7.32 -2.18
C LYS A 224 -4.84 -7.12 -2.23
N ILE A 225 -5.31 -5.87 -2.33
CA ILE A 225 -6.73 -5.54 -2.21
C ILE A 225 -7.38 -5.33 -3.55
N ALA A 226 -6.73 -4.61 -4.49
CA ALA A 226 -7.37 -4.13 -5.69
C ALA A 226 -7.51 -5.21 -6.77
N ASP A 227 -8.72 -5.31 -7.33
CA ASP A 227 -9.04 -6.12 -8.51
C ASP A 227 -9.00 -5.27 -9.79
N THR A 228 -9.12 -3.95 -9.64
CA THR A 228 -9.12 -2.98 -10.73
C THR A 228 -8.27 -1.77 -10.33
N VAL A 229 -7.46 -1.28 -11.25
CA VAL A 229 -6.65 -0.07 -11.07
C VAL A 229 -7.09 1.00 -12.06
N TYR A 230 -7.37 2.20 -11.55
CA TYR A 230 -7.55 3.39 -12.37
C TYR A 230 -6.34 4.29 -12.23
N GLU A 231 -5.69 4.56 -13.35
CA GLU A 231 -4.60 5.53 -13.41
C GLU A 231 -5.13 6.91 -13.78
N ILE A 232 -4.68 7.94 -13.03
CA ILE A 232 -4.91 9.34 -13.38
C ILE A 232 -3.60 9.92 -13.91
N GLU A 233 -3.57 10.17 -15.21
CA GLU A 233 -2.41 10.74 -15.88
C GLU A 233 -2.86 11.80 -16.90
N TYR A 234 -2.17 12.96 -16.93
CA TYR A 234 -2.48 14.11 -17.83
C TYR A 234 -3.94 14.62 -17.75
N GLY A 235 -4.60 14.39 -16.62
CA GLY A 235 -6.00 14.79 -16.41
C GLY A 235 -7.02 13.82 -16.98
N GLU A 236 -6.63 12.62 -17.36
CA GLU A 236 -7.50 11.56 -17.90
C GLU A 236 -7.44 10.33 -16.99
N THR A 237 -8.53 9.56 -16.94
CA THR A 237 -8.59 8.29 -16.21
C THR A 237 -8.47 7.12 -17.18
N VAL A 238 -7.58 6.16 -16.87
CA VAL A 238 -7.38 4.93 -17.65
C VAL A 238 -7.62 3.72 -16.75
N LYS A 239 -8.48 2.80 -17.18
CA LYS A 239 -8.82 1.57 -16.43
C LYS A 239 -7.92 0.41 -16.81
N TYR A 240 -7.40 -0.30 -15.81
CA TYR A 240 -6.69 -1.57 -15.93
C TYR A 240 -7.42 -2.62 -15.08
N SER A 241 -7.82 -3.74 -15.70
CA SER A 241 -8.49 -4.84 -14.99
C SER A 241 -7.44 -5.81 -14.48
N GLY A 242 -7.14 -5.75 -13.21
CA GLY A 242 -6.12 -6.53 -12.51
C GLY A 242 -5.54 -5.78 -11.32
N ASN A 243 -4.65 -6.43 -10.58
CA ASN A 243 -3.97 -5.84 -9.44
C ASN A 243 -2.88 -4.83 -9.87
N TYR A 244 -2.19 -4.23 -8.88
CA TYR A 244 -1.15 -3.24 -9.14
C TYR A 244 0.03 -3.80 -9.95
N SER A 245 0.46 -5.01 -9.66
CA SER A 245 1.55 -5.68 -10.39
C SER A 245 1.21 -5.91 -11.87
N TYR A 246 -0.04 -6.27 -12.15
CA TYR A 246 -0.56 -6.37 -13.54
C TYR A 246 -0.57 -5.00 -14.24
N PHE A 247 -1.08 -3.97 -13.56
CA PHE A 247 -1.10 -2.59 -14.07
C PHE A 247 0.28 -2.13 -14.53
N VAL A 248 1.32 -2.31 -13.67
CA VAL A 248 2.70 -1.88 -13.99
C VAL A 248 3.19 -2.56 -15.26
N LYS A 249 3.04 -3.89 -15.35
CA LYS A 249 3.46 -4.68 -16.54
C LYS A 249 2.72 -4.25 -17.81
N GLU A 250 1.41 -4.09 -17.73
CA GLU A 250 0.60 -3.73 -18.89
C GLU A 250 0.89 -2.30 -19.36
N LYS A 251 1.12 -1.37 -18.42
CA LYS A 251 1.53 -0.01 -18.75
C LYS A 251 2.88 0.00 -19.49
N GLU A 252 3.87 -0.75 -19.02
CA GLU A 252 5.17 -0.90 -19.70
C GLU A 252 5.02 -1.46 -21.11
N LEU A 253 4.28 -2.55 -21.26
CA LEU A 253 4.04 -3.18 -22.56
C LEU A 253 3.31 -2.24 -23.53
N ASN A 254 2.30 -1.52 -23.07
CA ASN A 254 1.54 -0.58 -23.89
C ASN A 254 2.42 0.59 -24.35
N HIS A 255 3.28 1.10 -23.45
CA HIS A 255 4.23 2.15 -23.81
C HIS A 255 5.23 1.66 -24.88
N GLU A 256 5.83 0.48 -24.71
CA GLU A 256 6.73 -0.11 -25.72
C GLU A 256 6.04 -0.33 -27.07
N ARG A 257 4.80 -0.81 -27.05
CA ARG A 257 4.00 -1.02 -28.29
C ARG A 257 3.76 0.31 -29.00
N THR A 258 3.35 1.34 -28.25
CA THR A 258 3.10 2.69 -28.80
C THR A 258 4.38 3.31 -29.33
N GLU A 259 5.51 3.19 -28.63
CA GLU A 259 6.81 3.70 -29.07
C GLU A 259 7.29 3.00 -30.35
N LYS A 260 7.16 1.68 -30.42
CA LYS A 260 7.50 0.92 -31.64
C LYS A 260 6.61 1.30 -32.81
N ALA A 261 5.30 1.43 -32.58
CA ALA A 261 4.34 1.85 -33.61
C ALA A 261 4.61 3.29 -34.10
N TYR A 262 4.88 4.22 -33.19
CA TYR A 262 5.26 5.59 -33.54
C TYR A 262 6.53 5.65 -34.36
N LYS A 263 7.62 4.98 -33.92
CA LYS A 263 8.89 4.94 -34.67
C LYS A 263 8.71 4.33 -36.06
N ALA A 264 7.93 3.26 -36.17
CA ALA A 264 7.64 2.64 -37.47
C ALA A 264 6.85 3.59 -38.39
N GLN A 265 5.84 4.30 -37.86
CA GLN A 265 5.08 5.28 -38.63
C GLN A 265 5.94 6.47 -39.07
N GLN A 266 6.79 7.01 -38.17
CA GLN A 266 7.71 8.10 -38.52
C GLN A 266 8.71 7.70 -39.60
N ALA A 267 9.25 6.48 -39.52
CA ALA A 267 10.15 5.94 -40.55
C ALA A 267 9.43 5.82 -41.91
N GLU A 268 8.17 5.36 -41.94
CA GLU A 268 7.39 5.26 -43.18
C GLU A 268 7.03 6.66 -43.74
N ILE A 269 6.64 7.61 -42.88
CA ILE A 269 6.41 9.00 -43.28
C ILE A 269 7.67 9.60 -43.87
N ALA A 270 8.83 9.45 -43.24
CA ALA A 270 10.13 9.94 -43.73
C ALA A 270 10.50 9.30 -45.08
N ARG A 271 10.24 7.98 -45.23
CA ARG A 271 10.47 7.27 -46.52
C ARG A 271 9.59 7.81 -47.63
N LEU A 272 8.30 8.02 -47.37
CA LEU A 272 7.36 8.56 -48.35
C LEU A 272 7.73 10.02 -48.70
N GLN A 273 8.12 10.82 -47.71
CA GLN A 273 8.57 12.20 -47.90
C GLN A 273 9.81 12.25 -48.80
N ALA A 274 10.82 11.43 -48.53
CA ALA A 274 12.03 11.36 -49.34
C ALA A 274 11.74 10.93 -50.80
N LEU A 275 10.74 10.06 -51.03
CA LEU A 275 10.29 9.73 -52.38
C LEU A 275 9.61 10.92 -53.06
N ILE A 276 8.77 11.65 -52.34
CA ILE A 276 8.09 12.86 -52.86
C ILE A 276 9.15 13.90 -53.26
N ASP A 277 10.10 14.20 -52.37
CA ASP A 277 11.15 15.18 -52.60
C ASP A 277 12.04 14.81 -53.79
N ARG A 278 12.40 13.51 -53.92
CA ARG A 278 13.21 12.99 -55.03
C ARG A 278 12.52 13.14 -56.39
N PHE A 279 11.22 13.01 -56.46
CA PHE A 279 10.48 13.01 -57.72
C PHE A 279 9.61 14.25 -57.95
N ARG A 280 9.67 15.25 -57.09
CA ARG A 280 8.86 16.47 -57.12
C ARG A 280 9.01 17.25 -58.42
N GLU A 281 10.20 17.27 -58.98
CA GLU A 281 10.51 18.02 -60.20
C GLU A 281 10.41 17.19 -61.47
N THR A 282 9.95 15.93 -61.40
CA THR A 282 9.86 15.04 -62.57
C THR A 282 8.43 15.04 -63.10
N PRO A 283 8.16 15.69 -64.31
CA PRO A 283 6.78 15.88 -64.82
C PRO A 283 6.00 14.57 -64.99
N THR A 284 6.67 13.47 -65.35
CA THR A 284 6.04 12.17 -65.57
C THR A 284 5.63 11.44 -64.29
N LYS A 285 6.04 11.94 -63.10
CA LYS A 285 5.82 11.32 -61.81
C LYS A 285 4.93 12.15 -60.87
N VAL A 286 4.36 13.26 -61.32
CA VAL A 286 3.51 14.14 -60.51
C VAL A 286 2.32 13.41 -59.92
N ALA A 287 1.60 12.59 -60.69
CA ALA A 287 0.47 11.80 -60.18
C ALA A 287 0.85 10.80 -59.09
N MET A 288 2.09 10.24 -59.14
CA MET A 288 2.62 9.35 -58.12
C MET A 288 2.93 10.10 -56.84
N THR A 289 3.56 11.28 -56.92
CA THR A 289 3.89 12.10 -55.76
C THR A 289 2.64 12.64 -55.08
N GLU A 290 1.63 13.08 -55.83
CA GLU A 290 0.31 13.47 -55.29
C GLU A 290 -0.37 12.30 -54.57
N SER A 291 -0.32 11.09 -55.15
CA SER A 291 -0.86 9.91 -54.51
C SER A 291 -0.19 9.61 -53.17
N LYS A 292 1.15 9.78 -53.08
CA LYS A 292 1.91 9.58 -51.84
C LYS A 292 1.66 10.69 -50.81
N MET A 293 1.49 11.94 -51.25
CA MET A 293 1.06 13.02 -50.34
C MET A 293 -0.32 12.72 -49.74
N LYS A 294 -1.30 12.32 -50.55
CA LYS A 294 -2.63 11.90 -50.07
C LYS A 294 -2.57 10.68 -49.13
N GLN A 295 -1.58 9.80 -49.35
CA GLN A 295 -1.37 8.66 -48.45
C GLN A 295 -0.93 9.15 -47.06
N ILE A 296 0.02 10.08 -46.96
CA ILE A 296 0.48 10.68 -45.71
C ILE A 296 -0.66 11.46 -45.01
N GLU A 297 -1.45 12.24 -45.77
CA GLU A 297 -2.57 13.01 -45.24
C GLU A 297 -3.68 12.11 -44.66
N LYS A 298 -3.92 10.95 -45.27
CA LYS A 298 -4.91 9.97 -44.80
C LYS A 298 -4.43 9.07 -43.67
N MET A 299 -3.13 9.03 -43.38
CA MET A 299 -2.61 8.28 -42.25
C MET A 299 -3.15 8.87 -40.94
N VAL A 300 -3.78 8.03 -40.13
CA VAL A 300 -4.08 8.37 -38.73
C VAL A 300 -2.75 8.52 -38.01
N LYS A 301 -2.39 9.77 -37.69
CA LYS A 301 -1.13 10.05 -37.00
C LYS A 301 -1.19 9.50 -35.58
N ILE A 302 -0.20 8.69 -35.24
CA ILE A 302 0.04 8.25 -33.86
C ILE A 302 0.74 9.42 -33.16
N ASP A 303 0.19 9.89 -32.05
CA ASP A 303 0.82 10.92 -31.25
C ASP A 303 2.17 10.44 -30.73
N GLU A 304 3.09 11.38 -30.57
CA GLU A 304 4.37 11.06 -29.94
C GLU A 304 4.12 10.47 -28.55
N PRO A 305 4.67 9.25 -28.26
CA PRO A 305 4.48 8.64 -26.96
C PRO A 305 4.91 9.62 -25.88
N ARG A 306 3.99 9.92 -24.98
CA ARG A 306 4.30 10.79 -23.84
C ARG A 306 5.47 10.17 -23.06
N PRO A 307 6.38 10.97 -22.50
CA PRO A 307 7.50 10.43 -21.75
C PRO A 307 6.99 9.46 -20.70
N PHE A 308 7.48 8.22 -20.77
CA PHE A 308 7.15 7.23 -19.76
C PHE A 308 7.74 7.70 -18.43
N ASP A 309 6.89 7.94 -17.44
CA ASP A 309 7.27 8.53 -16.17
C ASP A 309 8.23 7.68 -15.32
N LEU A 310 8.55 6.46 -15.80
CA LEU A 310 9.61 5.63 -15.26
C LEU A 310 11.01 6.00 -15.78
N LYS A 311 11.25 7.25 -16.19
CA LYS A 311 12.64 7.72 -16.34
C LYS A 311 13.32 7.60 -15.00
N THR A 312 13.86 6.41 -14.80
CA THR A 312 14.65 6.08 -13.64
C THR A 312 15.89 6.93 -13.66
N PHE A 313 15.98 7.74 -12.66
CA PHE A 313 17.18 8.51 -12.42
C PHE A 313 18.30 7.55 -11.98
N HIS A 314 19.44 7.62 -12.66
CA HIS A 314 20.68 6.94 -12.29
C HIS A 314 21.65 7.98 -11.73
N ALA A 315 21.61 8.19 -10.42
CA ALA A 315 22.71 8.85 -9.74
C ALA A 315 23.42 7.80 -8.88
N GLU A 316 24.65 7.54 -9.22
CA GLU A 316 25.54 6.76 -8.37
C GLU A 316 26.05 7.68 -7.26
N PHE A 317 25.74 7.32 -6.00
CA PHE A 317 26.21 8.04 -4.84
C PHE A 317 27.32 7.24 -4.15
N THR A 318 28.55 7.60 -4.47
CA THR A 318 29.72 7.05 -3.77
C THR A 318 30.09 7.96 -2.59
N PRO A 319 30.31 7.41 -1.40
CA PRO A 319 30.79 8.17 -0.25
C PRO A 319 32.09 8.91 -0.56
N SER A 320 32.29 10.09 0.04
CA SER A 320 33.54 10.87 -0.13
C SER A 320 34.77 10.14 0.36
N ARG A 321 34.61 9.29 1.36
CA ARG A 321 35.67 8.45 1.95
C ARG A 321 35.08 7.15 2.51
N SER A 322 35.90 6.10 2.57
CA SER A 322 35.50 4.84 3.21
C SER A 322 35.56 4.95 4.75
N SER A 323 34.51 4.46 5.42
CA SER A 323 34.50 4.31 6.87
C SER A 323 35.42 3.18 7.35
N GLY A 324 35.71 3.12 8.65
CA GLY A 324 36.27 1.94 9.31
C GLY A 324 35.38 0.71 9.12
N LYS A 325 35.87 -0.46 9.56
CA LYS A 325 35.11 -1.72 9.47
C LYS A 325 33.87 -1.70 10.37
N GLU A 326 34.00 -1.20 11.61
CA GLU A 326 32.90 -0.97 12.55
C GLU A 326 32.45 0.49 12.37
N VAL A 327 31.18 0.69 11.99
CA VAL A 327 30.59 2.02 11.71
C VAL A 327 29.89 2.57 12.94
N LEU A 328 29.13 1.72 13.64
CA LEU A 328 28.39 2.10 14.85
C LEU A 328 28.34 0.89 15.79
N THR A 329 28.65 1.12 17.07
CA THR A 329 28.59 0.08 18.11
C THR A 329 27.76 0.57 19.28
N LEU A 330 26.72 -0.18 19.65
CA LEU A 330 25.84 0.06 20.77
C LEU A 330 26.11 -0.98 21.87
N ASN A 331 26.33 -0.52 23.08
CA ASN A 331 26.59 -1.37 24.25
C ASN A 331 25.55 -1.09 25.35
N GLY A 332 24.50 -1.92 25.39
CA GLY A 332 23.43 -1.78 26.37
C GLY A 332 22.74 -0.40 26.29
N LEU A 333 22.67 0.20 25.10
CA LEU A 333 22.12 1.54 24.91
C LEU A 333 20.64 1.56 25.31
N THR A 334 20.34 2.34 26.35
CA THR A 334 18.96 2.55 26.82
C THR A 334 18.48 3.90 26.33
N VAL A 335 17.44 3.88 25.50
CA VAL A 335 16.84 5.09 24.91
C VAL A 335 15.49 5.39 25.56
N GLY A 336 15.18 6.68 25.69
CA GLY A 336 13.94 7.16 26.29
C GLY A 336 14.04 8.64 26.64
N TYR A 337 12.97 9.19 27.22
CA TYR A 337 12.96 10.52 27.80
C TYR A 337 13.04 10.40 29.34
N ASP A 338 11.88 10.38 30.02
CA ASP A 338 11.82 10.18 31.47
C ASP A 338 11.80 8.70 31.86
N LYS A 339 11.35 7.84 30.93
CA LYS A 339 11.27 6.39 31.12
C LYS A 339 12.02 5.67 30.00
N PRO A 340 12.65 4.52 30.31
CA PRO A 340 13.29 3.70 29.30
C PRO A 340 12.23 3.12 28.35
N LEU A 341 12.42 3.32 27.05
CA LEU A 341 11.59 2.77 25.99
C LEU A 341 12.17 1.48 25.41
N ALA A 342 13.48 1.44 25.23
CA ALA A 342 14.16 0.25 24.73
C ALA A 342 15.61 0.18 25.21
N ASN A 343 16.14 -1.04 25.29
CA ASN A 343 17.56 -1.32 25.51
C ASN A 343 18.07 -2.18 24.36
N LEU A 344 19.21 -1.80 23.78
CA LEU A 344 19.74 -2.46 22.59
C LEU A 344 21.26 -2.54 22.60
N SER A 345 21.79 -3.70 22.18
CA SER A 345 23.21 -3.90 21.89
C SER A 345 23.32 -4.50 20.49
N PHE A 346 24.01 -3.80 19.58
CA PHE A 346 24.34 -4.34 18.26
C PHE A 346 25.51 -3.58 17.65
N LYS A 347 26.07 -4.13 16.58
CA LYS A 347 27.13 -3.52 15.79
C LYS A 347 26.68 -3.37 14.34
N LEU A 348 26.86 -2.17 13.79
CA LEU A 348 26.69 -1.88 12.37
C LEU A 348 28.06 -1.92 11.71
N MET A 349 28.21 -2.79 10.73
CA MET A 349 29.43 -2.90 9.96
C MET A 349 29.35 -2.06 8.69
N ARG A 350 30.49 -1.83 8.05
CA ARG A 350 30.53 -1.12 6.77
C ARG A 350 29.76 -1.89 5.68
N GLY A 351 28.83 -1.20 5.04
CA GLY A 351 27.96 -1.74 3.99
C GLY A 351 26.71 -2.45 4.49
N ASP A 352 26.50 -2.50 5.82
CA ASP A 352 25.27 -3.04 6.39
C ASP A 352 24.08 -2.11 6.10
N ARG A 353 22.91 -2.74 5.94
CA ARG A 353 21.62 -2.09 5.68
C ARG A 353 20.60 -2.58 6.69
N VAL A 354 20.36 -1.79 7.71
CA VAL A 354 19.52 -2.16 8.86
C VAL A 354 18.22 -1.37 8.84
N GLY A 355 17.10 -2.08 8.76
CA GLY A 355 15.74 -1.51 8.87
C GLY A 355 15.26 -1.54 10.33
N ILE A 356 14.65 -0.47 10.80
CA ILE A 356 14.03 -0.38 12.14
C ILE A 356 12.52 -0.43 11.93
N ILE A 357 11.86 -1.45 12.50
CA ILE A 357 10.41 -1.64 12.40
C ILE A 357 9.78 -1.81 13.78
N GLY A 358 8.48 -1.58 13.88
CA GLY A 358 7.70 -1.74 15.11
C GLY A 358 6.52 -0.77 15.19
N PRO A 359 5.65 -0.88 16.22
CA PRO A 359 4.50 -0.02 16.42
C PRO A 359 4.84 1.48 16.53
N ASN A 360 3.84 2.32 16.30
CA ASN A 360 4.00 3.77 16.47
C ASN A 360 4.15 4.14 17.95
N GLY A 361 4.95 5.18 18.23
CA GLY A 361 5.16 5.67 19.59
C GLY A 361 6.10 4.82 20.46
N ILE A 362 6.60 3.68 19.99
CA ILE A 362 7.40 2.73 20.80
C ILE A 362 8.87 3.15 21.01
N GLY A 363 9.33 4.24 20.36
CA GLY A 363 10.68 4.77 20.56
C GLY A 363 11.64 4.62 19.38
N LYS A 364 11.18 4.25 18.17
CA LYS A 364 12.01 4.13 16.97
C LYS A 364 12.77 5.42 16.64
N SER A 365 12.06 6.54 16.49
CA SER A 365 12.66 7.86 16.25
C SER A 365 13.50 8.36 17.42
N THR A 366 13.17 7.94 18.66
CA THR A 366 13.98 8.26 19.83
C THR A 366 15.35 7.58 19.74
N LEU A 367 15.42 6.31 19.31
CA LEU A 367 16.69 5.63 19.04
C LEU A 367 17.52 6.40 18.01
N VAL A 368 16.92 6.74 16.86
CA VAL A 368 17.60 7.48 15.79
C VAL A 368 18.12 8.83 16.29
N LYS A 369 17.30 9.61 16.99
CA LYS A 369 17.70 10.91 17.58
C LYS A 369 18.81 10.78 18.63
N THR A 370 18.83 9.70 19.38
CA THR A 370 19.92 9.41 20.33
C THR A 370 21.23 9.13 19.58
N LEU A 371 21.19 8.35 18.49
CA LEU A 371 22.36 8.03 17.69
C LEU A 371 22.99 9.23 17.00
N VAL A 372 22.17 10.23 16.62
CA VAL A 372 22.67 11.51 16.08
C VAL A 372 22.94 12.56 17.17
N SER A 373 22.92 12.16 18.44
CA SER A 373 23.24 13.00 19.61
C SER A 373 22.28 14.17 19.83
N GLN A 374 21.05 14.10 19.32
CA GLN A 374 19.99 15.09 19.63
C GLN A 374 19.35 14.82 20.99
N ILE A 375 19.34 13.56 21.44
CA ILE A 375 18.82 13.13 22.75
C ILE A 375 19.93 12.37 23.47
N GLN A 376 20.10 12.64 24.78
CA GLN A 376 21.05 11.90 25.60
C GLN A 376 20.50 10.51 25.95
N PRO A 377 21.32 9.45 25.89
CA PRO A 377 20.89 8.12 26.32
C PRO A 377 20.63 8.09 27.83
N LEU A 378 19.63 7.32 28.26
CA LEU A 378 19.33 7.09 29.67
C LEU A 378 20.34 6.13 30.32
N GLY A 379 21.00 5.29 29.55
CA GLY A 379 22.01 4.35 30.02
C GLY A 379 22.75 3.69 28.86
N GLY A 380 23.84 2.99 29.20
CA GLY A 380 24.72 2.39 28.21
C GLY A 380 25.56 3.41 27.45
N SER A 381 26.09 3.01 26.29
CA SER A 381 26.90 3.88 25.43
C SER A 381 26.81 3.47 23.98
N PHE A 382 27.11 4.41 23.09
CA PHE A 382 27.32 4.11 21.67
C PHE A 382 28.59 4.79 21.19
N PHE A 383 29.22 4.20 20.18
CA PHE A 383 30.44 4.70 19.57
C PHE A 383 30.29 4.76 18.06
N VAL A 384 30.61 5.90 17.49
CA VAL A 384 30.73 6.11 16.05
C VAL A 384 32.15 5.76 15.63
N GLY A 385 32.29 4.92 14.62
CA GLY A 385 33.55 4.40 14.14
C GLY A 385 34.49 5.45 13.54
N TYR A 386 35.70 5.03 13.22
CA TYR A 386 36.70 5.90 12.60
C TYR A 386 36.29 6.29 11.17
N ASN A 387 36.52 7.56 10.78
CA ASN A 387 36.19 8.11 9.49
C ASN A 387 34.69 7.98 9.10
N VAL A 388 33.79 7.94 10.05
CA VAL A 388 32.35 7.92 9.77
C VAL A 388 31.84 9.35 9.58
N ASP A 389 31.26 9.60 8.38
CA ASP A 389 30.50 10.80 8.06
C ASP A 389 29.02 10.44 8.02
N THR A 390 28.25 11.04 8.91
CA THR A 390 26.82 10.72 9.06
C THR A 390 25.96 11.72 8.32
N GLY A 391 25.14 11.23 7.39
CA GLY A 391 24.02 11.98 6.82
C GLY A 391 22.73 11.60 7.55
N TYR A 392 22.03 12.58 8.10
CA TYR A 392 20.79 12.34 8.84
C TYR A 392 19.62 13.03 8.17
N TYR A 393 18.54 12.27 7.96
CA TYR A 393 17.26 12.78 7.52
C TYR A 393 16.23 12.64 8.65
N ASP A 394 15.64 13.76 9.06
CA ASP A 394 14.56 13.84 10.04
C ASP A 394 13.25 14.22 9.34
N GLN A 395 12.16 13.55 9.68
CA GLN A 395 10.83 13.90 9.19
C GLN A 395 10.46 15.39 9.45
N GLN A 396 11.02 16.02 10.49
CA GLN A 396 10.81 17.44 10.78
C GLN A 396 11.41 18.38 9.72
N MET A 397 12.35 17.89 8.89
CA MET A 397 12.90 18.69 7.78
C MET A 397 11.86 19.10 6.74
N ILE A 398 10.71 18.43 6.71
CA ILE A 398 9.56 18.82 5.86
C ILE A 398 9.00 20.20 6.27
N LYS A 399 9.16 20.60 7.54
CA LYS A 399 8.73 21.91 8.03
C LYS A 399 9.70 23.04 7.70
N TYR A 400 10.83 22.71 7.01
CA TYR A 400 11.79 23.70 6.61
C TYR A 400 11.16 24.68 5.60
N GLU A 401 11.22 25.95 5.90
CA GLU A 401 10.73 27.06 5.07
C GLU A 401 11.89 27.99 4.73
N SER A 402 11.96 28.39 3.47
CA SER A 402 12.93 29.35 2.98
C SER A 402 12.23 30.23 1.94
N ASN A 403 12.56 31.51 1.95
CA ASN A 403 12.09 32.50 0.96
C ASN A 403 12.95 32.47 -0.33
N LYS A 404 13.86 31.51 -0.45
CA LYS A 404 14.71 31.32 -1.62
C LYS A 404 14.09 30.29 -2.55
N ASN A 405 14.45 30.39 -3.84
CA ASN A 405 14.10 29.31 -4.76
C ASN A 405 15.00 28.08 -4.51
N VAL A 406 14.54 26.90 -4.98
CA VAL A 406 15.19 25.60 -4.79
C VAL A 406 16.66 25.63 -5.18
N LEU A 407 17.01 26.25 -6.35
CA LEU A 407 18.38 26.33 -6.82
C LEU A 407 19.27 27.14 -5.88
N ASN A 408 18.82 28.31 -5.47
CA ASN A 408 19.60 29.20 -4.61
C ASN A 408 19.73 28.61 -3.21
N ASP A 409 18.67 27.99 -2.69
CA ASP A 409 18.64 27.35 -1.37
C ASP A 409 19.60 26.14 -1.32
N PHE A 410 19.69 25.38 -2.40
CA PHE A 410 20.67 24.30 -2.54
C PHE A 410 22.10 24.83 -2.73
N TRP A 411 22.27 25.83 -3.60
CA TRP A 411 23.60 26.35 -3.97
C TRP A 411 24.29 27.10 -2.83
N ASP A 412 23.53 27.76 -1.97
CA ASP A 412 24.09 28.42 -0.78
C ASP A 412 24.76 27.44 0.19
N GLU A 413 24.28 26.21 0.23
CA GLU A 413 24.88 25.14 1.04
C GLU A 413 26.12 24.52 0.37
N PHE A 414 26.17 24.56 -0.98
CA PHE A 414 27.25 24.00 -1.79
C PHE A 414 27.87 25.03 -2.75
N PRO A 415 28.46 26.12 -2.24
CA PRO A 415 28.93 27.21 -3.07
C PRO A 415 30.11 26.83 -3.97
N SER A 416 30.76 25.71 -3.72
CA SER A 416 31.85 25.17 -4.56
C SER A 416 31.37 24.51 -5.85
N LEU A 417 30.08 24.23 -5.98
CA LEU A 417 29.52 23.64 -7.19
C LEU A 417 29.28 24.70 -8.27
N SER A 418 29.53 24.31 -9.51
CA SER A 418 29.05 25.14 -10.64
C SER A 418 27.53 25.03 -10.75
N GLU A 419 26.87 26.03 -11.31
CA GLU A 419 25.41 26.02 -11.53
C GLU A 419 24.96 24.78 -12.29
N THR A 420 25.71 24.36 -13.31
CA THR A 420 25.39 23.16 -14.08
C THR A 420 25.40 21.88 -13.20
N LYS A 421 26.36 21.76 -12.28
CA LYS A 421 26.45 20.65 -11.35
C LYS A 421 25.33 20.71 -10.31
N ALA A 422 25.01 21.90 -9.77
CA ALA A 422 23.89 22.08 -8.83
C ALA A 422 22.56 21.71 -9.49
N ARG A 423 22.31 22.16 -10.74
CA ARG A 423 21.12 21.75 -11.51
C ARG A 423 21.11 20.25 -11.82
N GLY A 424 22.28 19.64 -12.08
CA GLY A 424 22.42 18.20 -12.29
C GLY A 424 22.04 17.40 -11.02
N ALA A 425 22.55 17.82 -9.86
CA ALA A 425 22.20 17.21 -8.56
C ALA A 425 20.70 17.35 -8.27
N LEU A 426 20.12 18.53 -8.44
CA LEU A 426 18.68 18.77 -8.29
C LEU A 426 17.84 17.97 -9.31
N GLY A 427 18.29 17.87 -10.55
CA GLY A 427 17.68 17.05 -11.59
C GLY A 427 17.64 15.58 -11.23
N ALA A 428 18.65 15.13 -10.48
CA ALA A 428 18.73 13.81 -9.87
C ALA A 428 17.57 13.52 -8.92
N PHE A 429 17.06 14.49 -8.27
CA PHE A 429 15.91 14.40 -7.37
C PHE A 429 14.63 14.94 -8.01
N MET A 430 14.56 14.89 -9.36
CA MET A 430 13.37 15.23 -10.14
C MET A 430 12.99 16.73 -10.12
N PHE A 431 13.90 17.64 -9.77
CA PHE A 431 13.72 19.06 -9.98
C PHE A 431 14.20 19.42 -11.37
N THR A 432 13.28 19.54 -12.33
CA THR A 432 13.60 19.73 -13.74
C THR A 432 13.09 21.09 -14.26
N LYS A 433 13.78 21.66 -15.23
CA LYS A 433 13.39 22.90 -15.92
C LYS A 433 13.04 24.03 -14.94
N ASP A 434 11.76 24.40 -14.87
CA ASP A 434 11.26 25.52 -14.07
C ASP A 434 11.08 25.17 -12.58
N ASP A 435 11.11 23.88 -12.21
CA ASP A 435 10.95 23.45 -10.81
C ASP A 435 12.07 23.98 -9.90
N VAL A 436 13.28 24.16 -10.44
CA VAL A 436 14.43 24.68 -9.68
C VAL A 436 14.26 26.17 -9.29
N PHE A 437 13.32 26.88 -9.93
CA PHE A 437 13.01 28.27 -9.63
C PHE A 437 11.80 28.46 -8.73
N LYS A 438 11.10 27.40 -8.37
CA LYS A 438 10.02 27.45 -7.38
C LYS A 438 10.57 27.85 -6.03
N ASP A 439 9.83 28.69 -5.29
CA ASP A 439 10.18 28.99 -3.91
C ASP A 439 10.02 27.76 -3.02
N VAL A 440 10.94 27.56 -2.07
CA VAL A 440 10.90 26.43 -1.15
C VAL A 440 9.61 26.43 -0.32
N SER A 441 9.06 27.60 -0.02
CA SER A 441 7.80 27.76 0.73
C SER A 441 6.58 27.18 0.02
N VAL A 442 6.56 27.16 -1.33
CA VAL A 442 5.44 26.61 -2.12
C VAL A 442 5.58 25.14 -2.50
N LEU A 443 6.70 24.52 -2.12
CA LEU A 443 6.92 23.10 -2.38
C LEU A 443 5.93 22.23 -1.62
N SER A 444 5.43 21.19 -2.28
CA SER A 444 4.69 20.09 -1.65
C SER A 444 5.57 19.34 -0.63
N GLY A 445 4.94 18.60 0.29
CA GLY A 445 5.68 17.78 1.26
C GLY A 445 6.68 16.81 0.60
N GLY A 446 6.28 16.13 -0.48
CA GLY A 446 7.17 15.23 -1.21
C GLY A 446 8.33 15.95 -1.92
N GLU A 447 8.12 17.18 -2.45
CA GLU A 447 9.19 17.98 -3.04
C GLU A 447 10.19 18.44 -1.97
N ARG A 448 9.72 18.83 -0.77
CA ARG A 448 10.61 19.18 0.35
C ARG A 448 11.45 18.00 0.81
N VAL A 449 10.88 16.80 0.89
CA VAL A 449 11.63 15.55 1.19
C VAL A 449 12.73 15.34 0.15
N ARG A 450 12.43 15.45 -1.15
CA ARG A 450 13.41 15.28 -2.22
C ARG A 450 14.53 16.31 -2.14
N LEU A 451 14.23 17.58 -1.83
CA LEU A 451 15.23 18.63 -1.65
C LEU A 451 16.16 18.34 -0.46
N ALA A 452 15.58 17.94 0.68
CA ALA A 452 16.34 17.56 1.87
C ALA A 452 17.28 16.37 1.62
N LEU A 453 16.77 15.33 0.96
CA LEU A 453 17.56 14.17 0.57
C LEU A 453 18.67 14.56 -0.42
N CYS A 454 18.37 15.41 -1.42
CA CYS A 454 19.37 15.93 -2.36
C CYS A 454 20.55 16.58 -1.63
N LYS A 455 20.28 17.44 -0.64
CA LYS A 455 21.30 18.08 0.19
C LYS A 455 22.13 17.07 0.99
N ILE A 456 21.48 16.06 1.58
CA ILE A 456 22.17 15.01 2.35
C ILE A 456 23.08 14.18 1.44
N PHE A 457 22.60 13.76 0.29
CA PHE A 457 23.38 12.94 -0.65
C PHE A 457 24.56 13.71 -1.27
N GLU A 458 24.41 15.02 -1.54
CA GLU A 458 25.50 15.84 -2.09
C GLU A 458 26.68 16.00 -1.10
N ARG A 459 26.43 15.89 0.21
CA ARG A 459 27.50 15.82 1.23
C ARG A 459 28.31 14.52 1.17
N LYS A 460 27.82 13.50 0.44
CA LYS A 460 28.45 12.19 0.24
C LYS A 460 28.84 11.47 1.53
N PRO A 461 27.92 11.32 2.50
CA PRO A 461 28.18 10.61 3.75
C PRO A 461 28.46 9.14 3.49
N ASN A 462 29.13 8.44 4.44
CA ASN A 462 29.33 6.99 4.39
C ASN A 462 28.46 6.20 5.38
N LEU A 463 27.71 6.92 6.23
CA LEU A 463 26.62 6.40 7.05
C LEU A 463 25.38 7.25 6.80
N LEU A 464 24.30 6.65 6.32
CA LEU A 464 22.99 7.28 6.22
C LEU A 464 22.08 6.80 7.35
N ILE A 465 21.48 7.75 8.06
CA ILE A 465 20.43 7.50 9.06
C ILE A 465 19.18 8.23 8.59
N LEU A 466 18.11 7.45 8.29
CA LEU A 466 16.88 8.00 7.70
C LEU A 466 15.68 7.70 8.60
N ASP A 467 14.94 8.72 9.01
CA ASP A 467 13.71 8.57 9.81
C ASP A 467 12.48 8.82 8.94
N GLU A 468 11.78 7.75 8.56
CA GLU A 468 10.59 7.72 7.70
C GLU A 468 10.76 8.47 6.36
N PRO A 469 11.78 8.14 5.53
CA PRO A 469 12.09 8.89 4.33
C PRO A 469 11.05 8.74 3.20
N THR A 470 10.21 7.70 3.27
CA THR A 470 9.17 7.40 2.28
C THR A 470 7.85 8.12 2.53
N ASN A 471 7.68 8.75 3.70
CA ASN A 471 6.47 9.49 4.04
C ASN A 471 6.30 10.71 3.13
N HIS A 472 5.08 10.97 2.71
CA HIS A 472 4.69 12.06 1.79
C HIS A 472 5.27 11.95 0.37
N MET A 473 6.01 10.88 0.05
CA MET A 473 6.47 10.63 -1.31
C MET A 473 5.39 9.91 -2.12
N ASP A 474 5.25 10.31 -3.39
CA ASP A 474 4.49 9.53 -4.38
C ASP A 474 5.27 8.26 -4.79
N MET A 475 4.60 7.37 -5.49
CA MET A 475 5.19 6.08 -5.88
C MET A 475 6.50 6.26 -6.68
N LEU A 476 6.55 7.25 -7.56
CA LEU A 476 7.74 7.53 -8.37
C LEU A 476 8.90 8.04 -7.52
N GLY A 477 8.62 8.92 -6.54
CA GLY A 477 9.60 9.38 -5.57
C GLY A 477 10.18 8.23 -4.73
N LYS A 478 9.32 7.32 -4.28
CA LYS A 478 9.74 6.11 -3.55
C LYS A 478 10.63 5.21 -4.40
N GLU A 479 10.25 4.94 -5.66
CA GLU A 479 11.04 4.14 -6.59
C GLU A 479 12.42 4.75 -6.86
N THR A 480 12.45 6.06 -7.03
CA THR A 480 13.70 6.79 -7.23
C THR A 480 14.61 6.65 -6.00
N LEU A 481 14.08 6.88 -4.80
CA LEU A 481 14.83 6.72 -3.55
C LEU A 481 15.34 5.28 -3.37
N GLU A 482 14.51 4.28 -3.65
CA GLU A 482 14.89 2.87 -3.58
C GLU A 482 16.08 2.56 -4.50
N LYS A 483 16.04 3.00 -5.76
CA LYS A 483 17.13 2.79 -6.73
C LYS A 483 18.41 3.49 -6.30
N MET A 484 18.29 4.72 -5.76
CA MET A 484 19.43 5.47 -5.23
C MET A 484 20.07 4.77 -4.03
N LEU A 485 19.26 4.28 -3.09
CA LEU A 485 19.75 3.55 -1.94
C LEU A 485 20.29 2.16 -2.32
N ASP A 486 19.76 1.53 -3.35
CA ASP A 486 20.27 0.25 -3.85
C ASP A 486 21.68 0.38 -4.41
N SER A 487 21.97 1.47 -5.12
CA SER A 487 23.32 1.78 -5.63
C SER A 487 24.27 2.40 -4.59
N TYR A 488 23.78 2.78 -3.40
CA TYR A 488 24.59 3.43 -2.37
C TYR A 488 25.57 2.43 -1.71
N GLU A 489 26.86 2.75 -1.73
CA GLU A 489 27.93 1.88 -1.21
C GLU A 489 28.23 2.06 0.29
N GLY A 490 27.61 3.03 0.97
CA GLY A 490 27.78 3.27 2.40
C GLY A 490 26.89 2.36 3.26
N SER A 491 26.98 2.57 4.57
CA SER A 491 26.12 1.89 5.55
C SER A 491 24.81 2.64 5.73
N LEU A 492 23.72 1.91 5.97
CA LEU A 492 22.37 2.46 6.05
C LEU A 492 21.66 1.95 7.31
N LEU A 493 21.11 2.88 8.08
CA LEU A 493 20.18 2.63 9.18
C LEU A 493 18.91 3.45 8.93
N PHE A 494 17.74 2.82 8.89
CA PHE A 494 16.53 3.56 8.57
C PHE A 494 15.31 3.05 9.32
N VAL A 495 14.40 3.96 9.65
CA VAL A 495 13.06 3.68 10.15
C VAL A 495 12.10 3.79 8.97
N SER A 496 11.25 2.79 8.76
CA SER A 496 10.17 2.92 7.78
C SER A 496 8.99 2.00 8.11
N HIS A 497 7.79 2.49 7.81
CA HIS A 497 6.55 1.72 7.80
C HIS A 497 6.20 1.19 6.40
N ASP A 498 6.95 1.59 5.38
CA ASP A 498 6.79 1.10 4.01
C ASP A 498 7.40 -0.30 3.89
N ARG A 499 6.56 -1.31 3.90
CA ARG A 499 6.97 -2.73 3.85
C ARG A 499 7.75 -3.07 2.58
N TYR A 500 7.35 -2.49 1.45
CA TYR A 500 8.04 -2.70 0.18
C TYR A 500 9.47 -2.15 0.23
N PHE A 501 9.62 -0.95 0.78
CA PHE A 501 10.90 -0.31 0.98
C PHE A 501 11.80 -1.10 1.94
N VAL A 502 11.25 -1.54 3.10
CA VAL A 502 11.99 -2.37 4.06
C VAL A 502 12.42 -3.69 3.41
N LYS A 503 11.50 -4.40 2.75
CA LYS A 503 11.78 -5.67 2.05
C LYS A 503 12.89 -5.54 1.01
N LYS A 504 12.92 -4.44 0.26
CA LYS A 504 13.87 -4.22 -0.82
C LYS A 504 15.26 -3.79 -0.33
N ILE A 505 15.32 -2.96 0.71
CA ILE A 505 16.54 -2.28 1.12
C ILE A 505 17.20 -2.94 2.34
N ALA A 506 16.42 -3.40 3.33
CA ALA A 506 16.97 -4.00 4.55
C ALA A 506 17.54 -5.39 4.32
N LYS A 507 18.74 -5.63 4.84
CA LYS A 507 19.37 -6.96 4.92
C LYS A 507 19.25 -7.55 6.32
N SER A 508 19.05 -6.70 7.34
CA SER A 508 18.81 -7.08 8.72
C SER A 508 17.84 -6.09 9.37
N LEU A 509 17.27 -6.48 10.50
CA LEU A 509 16.20 -5.74 11.15
C LEU A 509 16.49 -5.46 12.63
N ILE A 510 16.08 -4.29 13.09
CA ILE A 510 15.85 -3.99 14.50
C ILE A 510 14.33 -3.92 14.68
N VAL A 511 13.80 -4.83 15.49
CA VAL A 511 12.37 -4.92 15.74
C VAL A 511 12.06 -4.40 17.13
N PHE A 512 11.20 -3.42 17.19
CA PHE A 512 10.63 -2.90 18.44
C PHE A 512 9.32 -3.62 18.73
N ASP A 513 9.21 -4.15 19.94
CA ASP A 513 7.98 -4.75 20.48
C ASP A 513 7.78 -4.29 21.94
N GLU A 514 6.71 -4.73 22.59
CA GLU A 514 6.41 -4.39 23.99
C GLU A 514 7.51 -4.84 24.97
N SER A 515 8.36 -5.80 24.58
CA SER A 515 9.49 -6.29 25.37
C SER A 515 10.77 -5.46 25.19
N GLY A 516 10.77 -4.47 24.29
CA GLY A 516 11.89 -3.62 23.94
C GLY A 516 12.34 -3.73 22.49
N ALA A 517 13.63 -3.58 22.21
CA ALA A 517 14.20 -3.65 20.86
C ALA A 517 15.14 -4.84 20.72
N LYS A 518 15.04 -5.58 19.61
CA LYS A 518 15.91 -6.73 19.31
C LYS A 518 16.44 -6.64 17.90
N TYR A 519 17.71 -6.98 17.74
CA TYR A 519 18.36 -7.11 16.43
C TYR A 519 18.17 -8.52 15.88
N TYR A 520 17.85 -8.60 14.59
CA TYR A 520 17.72 -9.84 13.82
C TYR A 520 18.55 -9.72 12.55
N ASP A 521 19.46 -10.67 12.36
CA ASP A 521 20.22 -10.82 11.11
C ASP A 521 19.38 -11.64 10.11
N LEU A 522 18.24 -11.07 9.73
CA LEU A 522 17.23 -11.66 8.87
C LEU A 522 16.66 -10.58 7.96
N THR A 523 16.36 -10.95 6.73
CA THR A 523 15.58 -10.11 5.81
C THR A 523 14.13 -9.94 6.31
N TYR A 524 13.39 -9.01 5.73
CA TYR A 524 12.00 -8.78 6.11
C TYR A 524 11.11 -10.02 5.90
N ASP A 525 11.28 -10.74 4.78
CA ASP A 525 10.49 -11.93 4.47
C ASP A 525 10.78 -13.08 5.47
N GLU A 526 12.05 -13.37 5.73
CA GLU A 526 12.47 -14.38 6.71
C GLU A 526 11.96 -14.07 8.12
N TYR A 527 11.98 -12.77 8.51
CA TYR A 527 11.42 -12.35 9.79
C TYR A 527 9.90 -12.58 9.85
N MET A 528 9.16 -12.23 8.79
CA MET A 528 7.71 -12.43 8.75
C MET A 528 7.32 -13.92 8.75
N GLU A 529 8.07 -14.76 8.07
CA GLU A 529 7.89 -16.22 8.14
C GLU A 529 8.13 -16.75 9.56
N ARG A 530 9.17 -16.27 10.21
CA ARG A 530 9.45 -16.63 11.61
C ARG A 530 8.32 -16.22 12.56
N VAL A 531 7.75 -15.03 12.38
CA VAL A 531 6.62 -14.54 13.19
C VAL A 531 5.36 -15.39 12.95
N LYS A 532 5.07 -15.76 11.70
CA LYS A 532 3.94 -16.63 11.36
C LYS A 532 4.07 -18.03 11.94
N ASN A 533 5.29 -18.56 12.00
CA ASN A 533 5.57 -19.91 12.53
C ASN A 533 5.75 -19.95 14.06
N GLN A 534 5.79 -18.79 14.76
CA GLN A 534 5.72 -18.77 16.22
C GLN A 534 4.28 -18.99 16.66
N PRO A 535 3.99 -19.97 17.55
CA PRO A 535 2.66 -20.12 18.10
C PRO A 535 2.28 -18.82 18.84
N LEU A 536 1.10 -18.29 18.52
CA LEU A 536 0.50 -17.14 19.21
C LEU A 536 0.63 -17.30 20.73
N PRO A 537 1.09 -16.29 21.48
CA PRO A 537 1.03 -16.32 22.92
C PRO A 537 -0.43 -16.48 23.33
N GLN A 538 -0.77 -17.62 23.91
CA GLN A 538 -2.06 -17.78 24.54
C GLN A 538 -2.15 -16.74 25.66
N GLU A 539 -3.11 -15.85 25.59
CA GLU A 539 -3.50 -14.97 26.71
C GLU A 539 -3.64 -15.84 27.96
N LYS A 540 -2.83 -15.54 28.95
CA LYS A 540 -2.95 -16.17 30.26
C LYS A 540 -4.24 -15.69 30.89
N PRO A 541 -5.24 -16.55 31.15
CA PRO A 541 -6.36 -16.15 31.98
C PRO A 541 -5.85 -15.85 33.38
N GLN A 542 -6.35 -14.74 33.93
CA GLN A 542 -6.13 -14.37 35.32
C GLN A 542 -6.40 -15.55 36.24
N LYS A 543 -5.50 -15.76 37.16
CA LYS A 543 -5.56 -16.81 38.17
C LYS A 543 -6.80 -16.63 39.05
N GLU A 544 -7.78 -17.49 38.91
CA GLU A 544 -8.58 -17.96 40.03
C GLU A 544 -7.99 -19.27 40.52
N THR A 545 -7.68 -19.30 41.79
CA THR A 545 -7.18 -20.41 42.55
C THR A 545 -8.24 -21.52 42.64
N GLU A 546 -7.88 -22.74 42.32
CA GLU A 546 -7.93 -23.94 43.13
C GLU A 546 -8.11 -25.26 42.32
N ASN A 547 -7.15 -26.16 42.62
CA ASN A 547 -7.22 -27.62 42.63
C ASN A 547 -7.40 -28.46 41.34
N ALA A 548 -6.34 -29.26 41.15
CA ALA A 548 -6.05 -30.30 40.16
C ALA A 548 -7.18 -31.30 39.88
N PRO A 549 -7.15 -31.99 38.67
CA PRO A 549 -6.06 -32.91 38.28
C PRO A 549 -5.62 -32.81 36.82
N THR A 550 -4.32 -32.76 36.63
CA THR A 550 -3.59 -32.40 35.41
C THR A 550 -3.52 -33.48 34.32
N ARG A 551 -3.83 -34.74 34.57
CA ARG A 551 -3.67 -35.86 33.62
C ARG A 551 -4.79 -36.05 32.59
N ALA A 552 -6.02 -35.63 32.89
CA ALA A 552 -7.16 -35.82 31.98
C ALA A 552 -7.28 -34.78 30.87
N LYS A 553 -6.70 -33.55 31.04
CA LYS A 553 -6.73 -32.50 30.01
C LYS A 553 -5.66 -32.68 28.92
N GLU A 554 -4.48 -33.18 29.25
CA GLU A 554 -3.42 -33.46 28.28
C GLU A 554 -3.79 -34.60 27.31
N SER A 555 -4.44 -35.67 27.80
CA SER A 555 -4.90 -36.75 26.94
C SER A 555 -6.06 -36.35 26.01
N TYR A 556 -6.90 -35.40 26.43
CA TYR A 556 -8.01 -34.90 25.60
C TYR A 556 -7.53 -33.97 24.48
N ILE A 557 -6.53 -33.13 24.75
CA ILE A 557 -5.93 -32.23 23.75
C ILE A 557 -5.13 -33.03 22.70
N ALA A 558 -4.32 -34.00 23.15
CA ALA A 558 -3.58 -34.88 22.24
C ALA A 558 -4.53 -35.73 21.36
N GLY A 559 -5.66 -36.19 21.89
CA GLY A 559 -6.68 -36.92 21.12
C GLY A 559 -7.38 -36.04 20.05
N LYS A 560 -7.56 -34.73 20.33
CA LYS A 560 -8.20 -33.80 19.40
C LYS A 560 -7.26 -33.38 18.27
N GLU A 561 -5.97 -33.19 18.57
CA GLU A 561 -4.92 -32.93 17.56
C GLU A 561 -4.71 -34.14 16.65
N ARG A 562 -4.64 -35.33 17.20
CA ARG A 562 -4.53 -36.58 16.44
C ARG A 562 -5.71 -36.75 15.48
N SER A 563 -6.95 -36.53 15.95
CA SER A 563 -8.15 -36.61 15.09
C SER A 563 -8.21 -35.52 14.03
N ARG A 564 -7.56 -34.37 14.24
CA ARG A 564 -7.43 -33.30 13.24
C ARG A 564 -6.41 -33.67 12.15
N LEU A 565 -5.29 -34.27 12.55
CA LEU A 565 -4.24 -34.72 11.61
C LEU A 565 -4.76 -35.92 10.79
N GLU A 566 -5.48 -36.86 11.38
CA GLU A 566 -6.10 -37.97 10.66
C GLU A 566 -7.12 -37.52 9.62
N ARG A 567 -7.95 -36.49 9.92
CA ARG A 567 -8.88 -35.92 8.93
C ARG A 567 -8.14 -35.15 7.81
N ARG A 568 -7.01 -34.50 8.12
CA ARG A 568 -6.18 -33.83 7.11
C ARG A 568 -5.55 -34.83 6.18
N LEU A 569 -5.07 -35.95 6.71
CA LEU A 569 -4.45 -37.05 5.96
C LEU A 569 -5.46 -37.70 4.99
N LEU A 570 -6.69 -37.92 5.40
CA LEU A 570 -7.78 -38.42 4.53
C LEU A 570 -8.05 -37.43 3.38
N LYS A 571 -8.15 -36.13 3.68
CA LYS A 571 -8.35 -35.09 2.65
C LYS A 571 -7.20 -34.98 1.66
N LEU A 572 -5.96 -35.11 2.13
CA LEU A 572 -4.78 -35.11 1.27
C LEU A 572 -4.77 -36.32 0.34
N GLY A 573 -5.15 -37.51 0.85
CA GLY A 573 -5.28 -38.71 0.01
C GLY A 573 -6.34 -38.59 -1.09
N GLU A 574 -7.47 -37.92 -0.82
CA GLU A 574 -8.49 -37.63 -1.83
C GLU A 574 -7.98 -36.64 -2.89
N LEU A 575 -7.30 -35.57 -2.45
CA LEU A 575 -6.71 -34.56 -3.34
C LEU A 575 -5.60 -35.13 -4.24
N ILE A 576 -4.73 -35.96 -3.70
CA ILE A 576 -3.67 -36.65 -4.47
C ILE A 576 -4.31 -37.52 -5.56
N LYS A 577 -5.32 -38.29 -5.21
CA LYS A 577 -6.02 -39.17 -6.15
C LYS A 577 -6.75 -38.39 -7.26
N GLU A 578 -7.31 -37.21 -6.93
CA GLU A 578 -7.93 -36.31 -7.90
C GLU A 578 -6.89 -35.76 -8.89
N ARG A 579 -5.73 -35.32 -8.38
CA ARG A 579 -4.62 -34.81 -9.21
C ARG A 579 -3.94 -35.89 -10.05
N GLU A 580 -3.83 -37.11 -9.56
CA GLU A 580 -3.35 -38.26 -10.34
C GLU A 580 -4.28 -38.56 -11.52
N ASN A 581 -5.60 -38.54 -11.31
CA ASN A 581 -6.57 -38.72 -12.38
C ASN A 581 -6.51 -37.59 -13.43
N GLU A 582 -6.28 -36.34 -12.99
CA GLU A 582 -6.09 -35.20 -13.89
C GLU A 582 -4.80 -35.33 -14.71
N LEU A 583 -3.72 -35.78 -14.09
CA LEU A 583 -2.45 -36.05 -14.74
C LEU A 583 -2.61 -37.13 -15.82
N ASP A 584 -3.24 -38.26 -15.49
CA ASP A 584 -3.53 -39.35 -16.43
C ASP A 584 -4.37 -38.87 -17.63
N SER A 585 -5.35 -38.00 -17.38
CA SER A 585 -6.18 -37.41 -18.44
C SER A 585 -5.35 -36.57 -19.40
N LYS A 586 -4.50 -35.67 -18.83
CA LYS A 586 -3.64 -34.80 -19.64
C LYS A 586 -2.54 -35.54 -20.38
N GLN A 587 -1.99 -36.60 -19.82
CA GLN A 587 -1.04 -37.48 -20.50
C GLN A 587 -1.68 -38.23 -21.68
N ARG A 588 -2.96 -38.66 -21.55
CA ARG A 588 -3.70 -39.27 -22.67
C ARG A 588 -4.01 -38.25 -23.77
N GLU A 589 -4.38 -37.00 -23.41
CA GLU A 589 -4.53 -35.93 -24.38
C GLU A 589 -3.24 -35.62 -25.14
N LEU A 590 -2.08 -35.66 -24.46
CA LEU A 590 -0.75 -35.47 -25.07
C LEU A 590 -0.40 -36.60 -26.05
N GLN A 591 -0.79 -37.83 -25.75
CA GLN A 591 -0.48 -39.01 -26.57
C GLN A 591 -1.52 -39.24 -27.69
N SER A 592 -2.57 -38.44 -27.77
CA SER A 592 -3.60 -38.58 -28.81
C SER A 592 -3.04 -38.30 -30.21
N PRO A 593 -3.27 -39.19 -31.19
CA PRO A 593 -2.80 -38.99 -32.57
C PRO A 593 -3.36 -37.74 -33.24
N GLU A 594 -4.52 -37.23 -32.75
CA GLU A 594 -5.19 -36.04 -33.27
C GLU A 594 -4.43 -34.75 -32.91
N ASN A 595 -3.68 -34.75 -31.81
CA ASN A 595 -2.93 -33.61 -31.32
C ASN A 595 -1.47 -33.58 -31.79
N ALA A 596 -1.00 -34.63 -32.45
CA ALA A 596 0.43 -34.84 -32.82
C ALA A 596 0.99 -33.77 -33.77
N THR A 597 0.15 -33.00 -34.46
CA THR A 597 0.57 -31.98 -35.43
C THR A 597 0.51 -30.54 -34.88
N ASP A 598 -0.08 -30.32 -33.70
CA ASP A 598 -0.19 -29.00 -33.09
C ASP A 598 0.86 -28.80 -32.01
N TYR A 599 2.01 -28.25 -32.40
CA TYR A 599 3.14 -28.00 -31.51
C TYR A 599 2.82 -27.03 -30.34
N VAL A 600 1.93 -26.05 -30.58
CA VAL A 600 1.53 -25.06 -29.53
C VAL A 600 0.68 -25.74 -28.46
N LEU A 601 -0.23 -26.61 -28.88
CA LEU A 601 -1.07 -27.41 -27.99
C LEU A 601 -0.23 -28.41 -27.19
N LEU A 602 0.72 -29.09 -27.83
CA LEU A 602 1.62 -30.05 -27.16
C LEU A 602 2.47 -29.36 -26.08
N CYS A 603 3.03 -28.18 -26.35
CA CYS A 603 3.79 -27.42 -25.37
C CYS A 603 2.90 -26.94 -24.19
N SER A 604 1.67 -26.55 -24.47
CA SER A 604 0.74 -26.12 -23.41
C SER A 604 0.31 -27.29 -22.52
N LEU A 605 0.07 -28.46 -23.09
CA LEU A 605 -0.26 -29.67 -22.35
C LEU A 605 0.94 -30.17 -21.51
N GLN A 606 2.16 -30.09 -22.05
CA GLN A 606 3.35 -30.43 -21.28
C GLN A 606 3.55 -29.53 -20.08
N ASN A 607 3.37 -28.20 -20.21
CA ASN A 607 3.45 -27.27 -19.10
C ASN A 607 2.39 -27.54 -18.02
N GLN A 608 1.16 -27.92 -18.42
CA GLN A 608 0.10 -28.30 -17.47
C GLN A 608 0.46 -29.61 -16.74
N ILE A 609 1.05 -30.59 -17.41
CA ILE A 609 1.54 -31.83 -16.81
C ILE A 609 2.61 -31.52 -15.77
N ASP A 610 3.62 -30.72 -16.14
CA ASP A 610 4.71 -30.33 -15.23
C ASP A 610 4.20 -29.59 -13.98
N GLU A 611 3.18 -28.74 -14.11
CA GLU A 611 2.55 -28.03 -13.00
C GLU A 611 1.77 -28.98 -12.08
N ILE A 612 1.05 -29.96 -12.64
CA ILE A 612 0.33 -30.99 -11.87
C ILE A 612 1.33 -31.90 -11.14
N GLU A 613 2.43 -32.29 -11.77
CA GLU A 613 3.47 -33.11 -11.14
C GLU A 613 4.14 -32.40 -9.96
N LEU A 614 4.44 -31.11 -10.08
CA LEU A 614 4.96 -30.30 -8.96
C LEU A 614 3.98 -30.23 -7.79
N THR A 615 2.70 -29.99 -8.07
CA THR A 615 1.67 -29.97 -7.02
C THR A 615 1.46 -31.33 -6.34
N LEU A 616 1.61 -32.42 -7.08
CA LEU A 616 1.57 -33.78 -6.52
C LEU A 616 2.75 -34.04 -5.57
N ILE A 617 3.96 -33.61 -5.92
CA ILE A 617 5.14 -33.74 -5.06
C ILE A 617 4.92 -33.01 -3.72
N ASP A 618 4.42 -31.77 -3.77
CA ASP A 618 4.15 -30.97 -2.57
C ASP A 618 3.08 -31.62 -1.65
N LEU A 619 1.99 -32.13 -2.24
CA LEU A 619 0.93 -32.81 -1.50
C LEU A 619 1.41 -34.13 -0.88
N MET A 620 2.24 -34.90 -1.58
CA MET A 620 2.83 -36.13 -1.06
C MET A 620 3.80 -35.84 0.08
N GLN A 621 4.55 -34.77 0.01
CA GLN A 621 5.47 -34.34 1.06
C GLN A 621 4.72 -33.90 2.33
N GLU A 622 3.63 -33.13 2.17
CA GLU A 622 2.74 -32.77 3.30
C GLU A 622 2.12 -34.02 3.94
N MET A 623 1.73 -35.00 3.14
CA MET A 623 1.17 -36.26 3.63
C MET A 623 2.19 -37.06 4.44
N GLU A 624 3.44 -37.16 3.96
CA GLU A 624 4.52 -37.87 4.65
C GLU A 624 4.89 -37.18 5.98
N ASP A 625 4.93 -35.84 6.02
CA ASP A 625 5.19 -35.07 7.23
C ASP A 625 4.11 -35.30 8.32
N ILE A 626 2.83 -35.35 7.92
CA ILE A 626 1.72 -35.65 8.80
C ILE A 626 1.78 -37.11 9.29
N GLU A 627 2.08 -38.06 8.42
CA GLU A 627 2.26 -39.46 8.82
C GLU A 627 3.40 -39.63 9.83
N ASN A 628 4.53 -38.94 9.61
CA ASN A 628 5.66 -38.97 10.54
C ASN A 628 5.29 -38.35 11.90
N THR A 629 4.47 -37.29 11.88
CA THR A 629 3.97 -36.66 13.12
C THR A 629 3.00 -37.56 13.87
N LEU A 630 2.20 -38.36 13.18
CA LEU A 630 1.27 -39.32 13.80
C LEU A 630 1.94 -40.60 14.34
N LYS A 631 3.15 -40.96 13.81
CA LYS A 631 3.96 -42.10 14.25
C LYS A 631 4.81 -41.78 15.50
N ASN A 632 5.15 -40.51 15.71
CA ASN A 632 5.87 -40.01 16.88
C ASN A 632 4.88 -39.56 17.98
#